data_d360a798d5610144f4f613b760abe26c
#
_entry.id   d360a798d5610144f4f613b760abe26c
#
_cell.length_a   1.000
_cell.length_b   1.000
_cell.length_c   1.000
_cell.angle_alpha   90.00
_cell.angle_beta   90.00
_cell.angle_gamma   90.00
#
_symmetry.space_group_name_H-M   'P 1'
#
loop_
_entity.id
_entity.type
_entity.pdbx_description
1 polymer ?
#
loop_
_entity_poly.entity_id
_entity_poly.type
_entity_poly.pdbx_seq_one_letter_code
_entity_poly.pdbx_strand_id
1 'polypeptide(L)'
;MYCPSSPLNKRLMEIFAILKSPDAAIEEKRAASRDWSDMSLYDPSKRDEYFSKPSSGKVVQKRLEYFSFRELPYFDLLGELSNIVTPTIVYGGRHDAQCPFVFSKEIYEGIRNAKLFVFEESNHMPYLEEKDKFAKMVEYFRSTPYCLGNQ
;
A
#
# COMPACT_ATOMS: atom_id res chain seq x y z
N MET A 1 4.16 -8.28 3.11
CA MET A 1 5.57 -8.76 3.19
C MET A 1 5.69 -9.97 2.29
N TYR A 2 6.74 -10.09 1.48
CA TYR A 2 6.94 -11.26 0.62
C TYR A 2 7.08 -12.54 1.43
N CYS A 3 6.67 -13.67 0.82
CA CYS A 3 6.97 -14.98 1.39
C CYS A 3 8.47 -15.09 1.73
N PRO A 4 8.86 -15.61 2.90
CA PRO A 4 10.26 -15.71 3.31
C PRO A 4 11.19 -16.41 2.30
N SER A 5 10.66 -17.35 1.52
CA SER A 5 11.39 -18.06 0.46
C SER A 5 11.48 -17.29 -0.87
N SER A 6 10.81 -16.15 -1.01
CA SER A 6 10.82 -15.37 -2.24
C SER A 6 12.19 -14.68 -2.45
N PRO A 7 12.76 -14.71 -3.67
CA PRO A 7 13.94 -13.91 -4.00
C PRO A 7 13.74 -12.41 -3.72
N LEU A 8 12.53 -11.93 -3.89
CA LEU A 8 12.16 -10.54 -3.60
C LEU A 8 12.26 -10.21 -2.11
N ASN A 9 11.98 -11.17 -1.22
CA ASN A 9 12.16 -10.96 0.22
C ASN A 9 13.63 -10.78 0.58
N LYS A 10 14.53 -11.56 -0.03
CA LYS A 10 15.97 -11.38 0.15
C LYS A 10 16.40 -9.98 -0.26
N ARG A 11 15.99 -9.54 -1.47
CA ARG A 11 16.31 -8.19 -1.95
C ARG A 11 15.77 -7.10 -1.03
N LEU A 12 14.57 -7.26 -0.51
CA LEU A 12 13.95 -6.35 0.45
C LEU A 12 14.79 -6.22 1.73
N MET A 13 15.28 -7.33 2.27
CA MET A 13 16.14 -7.32 3.46
C MET A 13 17.48 -6.62 3.21
N GLU A 14 18.07 -6.79 2.03
CA GLU A 14 19.27 -6.07 1.59
C GLU A 14 19.00 -4.55 1.54
N ILE A 15 17.91 -4.14 0.91
CA ILE A 15 17.48 -2.74 0.84
C ILE A 15 17.33 -2.15 2.25
N PHE A 16 16.64 -2.84 3.14
CA PHE A 16 16.47 -2.36 4.51
C PHE A 16 17.78 -2.27 5.29
N ALA A 17 18.71 -3.19 5.06
CA ALA A 17 20.03 -3.13 5.67
C ALA A 17 20.80 -1.85 5.22
N ILE A 18 20.75 -1.52 3.94
CA ILE A 18 21.37 -0.30 3.39
C ILE A 18 20.69 0.95 3.97
N LEU A 19 19.37 1.00 3.96
CA LEU A 19 18.62 2.18 4.44
C LEU A 19 18.83 2.45 5.93
N LYS A 20 19.00 1.40 6.73
CA LYS A 20 19.25 1.50 8.18
C LYS A 20 20.72 1.76 8.53
N SER A 21 21.66 1.49 7.63
CA SER A 21 23.08 1.66 7.90
C SER A 21 23.42 3.14 8.10
N PRO A 22 24.07 3.53 9.22
CA PRO A 22 24.58 4.90 9.39
C PRO A 22 25.72 5.22 8.43
N ASP A 23 26.45 4.19 7.99
CA ASP A 23 27.69 4.32 7.19
C ASP A 23 27.42 4.27 5.68
N ALA A 24 26.24 3.88 5.24
CA ALA A 24 25.91 3.82 3.83
C ALA A 24 25.88 5.21 3.18
N ALA A 25 26.51 5.32 2.01
CA ALA A 25 26.55 6.57 1.25
C ALA A 25 25.15 7.03 0.84
N ILE A 26 24.99 8.34 0.64
CA ILE A 26 23.68 8.93 0.25
C ILE A 26 23.21 8.34 -1.08
N GLU A 27 24.11 8.16 -2.04
CA GLU A 27 23.84 7.59 -3.35
C GLU A 27 23.36 6.13 -3.25
N GLU A 28 23.97 5.36 -2.36
CA GLU A 28 23.58 3.98 -2.09
C GLU A 28 22.17 3.91 -1.48
N LYS A 29 21.87 4.77 -0.51
CA LYS A 29 20.52 4.89 0.06
C LYS A 29 19.49 5.33 -0.96
N ARG A 30 19.85 6.25 -1.87
CA ARG A 30 18.96 6.66 -2.96
C ARG A 30 18.68 5.52 -3.94
N ALA A 31 19.70 4.75 -4.31
CA ALA A 31 19.52 3.56 -5.15
C ALA A 31 18.62 2.53 -4.48
N ALA A 32 18.86 2.21 -3.21
CA ALA A 32 18.04 1.30 -2.43
C ALA A 32 16.59 1.77 -2.31
N SER A 33 16.35 3.08 -2.11
CA SER A 33 15.00 3.67 -2.09
C SER A 33 14.31 3.58 -3.45
N ARG A 34 15.06 3.72 -4.54
CA ARG A 34 14.53 3.55 -5.90
C ARG A 34 14.10 2.10 -6.13
N ASP A 35 14.98 1.15 -5.83
CA ASP A 35 14.68 -0.29 -5.94
C ASP A 35 13.42 -0.65 -5.15
N TRP A 36 13.30 -0.15 -3.91
CA TRP A 36 12.09 -0.33 -3.09
C TRP A 36 10.84 0.20 -3.77
N SER A 37 10.92 1.38 -4.35
CA SER A 37 9.84 2.00 -5.08
C SER A 37 9.45 1.19 -6.33
N ASP A 38 10.44 0.68 -7.08
CA ASP A 38 10.23 -0.13 -8.27
C ASP A 38 9.59 -1.48 -7.95
N MET A 39 9.97 -2.10 -6.82
CA MET A 39 9.33 -3.31 -6.30
C MET A 39 7.85 -3.11 -5.91
N SER A 40 7.41 -1.88 -5.79
CA SER A 40 6.02 -1.51 -5.45
C SER A 40 5.16 -1.21 -6.67
N LEU A 41 5.71 -1.36 -7.88
CA LEU A 41 5.03 -1.15 -9.15
C LEU A 41 4.79 -2.49 -9.86
N TYR A 42 3.64 -2.61 -10.52
CA TYR A 42 3.33 -3.73 -11.40
C TYR A 42 4.19 -3.67 -12.66
N ASP A 43 4.32 -2.48 -13.23
CA ASP A 43 5.18 -2.19 -14.37
C ASP A 43 6.20 -1.10 -14.01
N PRO A 44 7.40 -1.46 -13.53
CA PRO A 44 8.43 -0.49 -13.17
C PRO A 44 8.94 0.37 -14.34
N SER A 45 8.73 -0.07 -15.59
CA SER A 45 9.13 0.71 -16.78
C SER A 45 8.35 2.02 -16.92
N LYS A 46 7.17 2.10 -16.33
CA LYS A 46 6.30 3.30 -16.28
C LYS A 46 6.58 4.22 -15.10
N ARG A 47 7.62 3.96 -14.33
CA ARG A 47 7.97 4.74 -13.14
C ARG A 47 7.96 6.25 -13.40
N ASP A 48 8.65 6.70 -14.44
CA ASP A 48 8.82 8.12 -14.71
C ASP A 48 7.48 8.78 -15.11
N GLU A 49 6.58 8.05 -15.74
CA GLU A 49 5.21 8.48 -16.00
C GLU A 49 4.42 8.63 -14.69
N TYR A 50 4.47 7.61 -13.84
CA TYR A 50 3.72 7.57 -12.59
C TYR A 50 4.17 8.64 -11.59
N PHE A 51 5.45 8.92 -11.54
CA PHE A 51 6.04 9.94 -10.65
C PHE A 51 6.44 11.24 -11.35
N SER A 52 5.85 11.54 -12.50
CA SER A 52 6.11 12.77 -13.25
C SER A 52 5.76 14.04 -12.49
N LYS A 53 4.85 13.97 -11.52
CA LYS A 53 4.48 15.09 -10.66
C LYS A 53 5.14 14.94 -9.28
N PRO A 54 5.73 16.01 -8.73
CA PRO A 54 6.30 15.95 -7.39
C PRO A 54 5.21 15.70 -6.35
N SER A 55 5.53 14.87 -5.35
CA SER A 55 4.66 14.70 -4.19
C SER A 55 4.66 15.96 -3.34
N SER A 56 3.48 16.40 -2.89
CA SER A 56 3.34 17.45 -1.89
C SER A 56 3.56 16.95 -0.45
N GLY A 57 3.60 15.64 -0.28
CA GLY A 57 3.77 15.01 1.02
C GLY A 57 5.20 15.11 1.54
N LYS A 58 5.33 15.25 2.85
CA LYS A 58 6.62 15.15 3.54
C LYS A 58 6.61 13.95 4.48
N VAL A 59 7.61 13.09 4.35
CA VAL A 59 7.82 12.01 5.30
C VAL A 59 8.38 12.59 6.60
N VAL A 60 7.66 12.36 7.70
CA VAL A 60 8.15 12.68 9.04
C VAL A 60 8.84 11.43 9.58
N GLN A 61 10.15 11.36 9.40
CA GLN A 61 10.96 10.18 9.70
C GLN A 61 10.75 9.64 11.12
N LYS A 62 10.75 10.50 12.14
CA LYS A 62 10.54 10.10 13.53
C LYS A 62 9.18 9.42 13.77
N ARG A 63 8.12 9.88 13.07
CA ARG A 63 6.80 9.26 13.16
C ARG A 63 6.79 7.89 12.51
N LEU A 64 7.40 7.77 11.34
CA LEU A 64 7.52 6.50 10.61
C LEU A 64 8.29 5.47 11.45
N GLU A 65 9.40 5.86 12.06
CA GLU A 65 10.22 4.99 12.94
C GLU A 65 9.43 4.56 14.18
N TYR A 66 8.73 5.48 14.83
CA TYR A 66 7.90 5.16 16.00
C TYR A 66 6.84 4.13 15.64
N PHE A 67 6.07 4.38 14.56
CA PHE A 67 5.07 3.43 14.09
C PHE A 67 5.68 2.08 13.74
N SER A 68 6.74 2.06 12.92
CA SER A 68 7.34 0.82 12.42
C SER A 68 7.98 -0.05 13.49
N PHE A 69 8.54 0.56 14.54
CA PHE A 69 9.33 -0.17 15.53
C PHE A 69 8.66 -0.29 16.90
N ARG A 70 7.64 0.53 17.18
CA ARG A 70 6.96 0.54 18.49
C ARG A 70 5.52 0.07 18.42
N GLU A 71 4.77 0.44 17.37
CA GLU A 71 3.35 0.09 17.26
C GLU A 71 3.12 -1.13 16.38
N LEU A 72 3.65 -1.12 15.16
CA LEU A 72 3.39 -2.16 14.15
C LEU A 72 3.66 -3.60 14.64
N PRO A 73 4.67 -3.91 15.48
CA PRO A 73 4.89 -5.27 15.97
C PRO A 73 3.77 -5.82 16.84
N TYR A 74 2.93 -4.94 17.41
CA TYR A 74 1.84 -5.30 18.34
C TYR A 74 0.46 -4.91 17.77
N PHE A 75 0.43 -4.33 16.57
CA PHE A 75 -0.78 -3.85 15.96
C PHE A 75 -1.55 -5.01 15.34
N ASP A 76 -2.70 -5.35 15.92
CA ASP A 76 -3.65 -6.32 15.38
C ASP A 76 -5.08 -5.81 15.62
N LEU A 77 -5.81 -5.57 14.55
CA LEU A 77 -7.20 -5.13 14.56
C LEU A 77 -8.15 -6.12 13.87
N LEU A 78 -7.68 -7.33 13.53
CA LEU A 78 -8.51 -8.32 12.83
C LEU A 78 -9.79 -8.63 13.61
N GLY A 79 -9.67 -8.79 14.95
CA GLY A 79 -10.81 -9.05 15.82
C GLY A 79 -11.84 -7.91 15.90
N GLU A 80 -11.44 -6.68 15.55
CA GLU A 80 -12.28 -5.48 15.63
C GLU A 80 -12.99 -5.12 14.32
N LEU A 81 -12.66 -5.79 13.22
CA LEU A 81 -13.22 -5.48 11.89
C LEU A 81 -14.75 -5.58 11.85
N SER A 82 -15.33 -6.52 12.62
CA SER A 82 -16.78 -6.69 12.71
C SER A 82 -17.51 -5.52 13.38
N ASN A 83 -16.81 -4.67 14.12
CA ASN A 83 -17.32 -3.47 14.76
C ASN A 83 -17.45 -2.29 13.78
N ILE A 84 -16.87 -2.41 12.58
CA ILE A 84 -17.00 -1.40 11.53
C ILE A 84 -18.38 -1.53 10.89
N VAL A 85 -19.25 -0.59 11.23
CA VAL A 85 -20.64 -0.54 10.70
C VAL A 85 -20.79 0.39 9.50
N THR A 86 -19.83 1.28 9.32
CA THR A 86 -19.80 2.24 8.21
C THR A 86 -19.62 1.49 6.88
N PRO A 87 -20.37 1.84 5.82
CA PRO A 87 -20.12 1.32 4.48
C PRO A 87 -18.68 1.56 4.06
N THR A 88 -18.00 0.49 3.70
CA THR A 88 -16.55 0.49 3.51
C THR A 88 -16.19 -0.04 2.13
N ILE A 89 -15.28 0.62 1.43
CA ILE A 89 -14.59 0.04 0.28
C ILE A 89 -13.23 -0.45 0.74
N VAL A 90 -12.98 -1.73 0.48
CA VAL A 90 -11.66 -2.34 0.56
C VAL A 90 -11.12 -2.49 -0.86
N TYR A 91 -9.89 -2.11 -1.11
CA TYR A 91 -9.28 -2.32 -2.42
C TYR A 91 -7.80 -2.73 -2.29
N GLY A 92 -7.30 -3.40 -3.30
CA GLY A 92 -5.90 -3.78 -3.35
C GLY A 92 -5.47 -4.22 -4.75
N GLY A 93 -4.18 -4.04 -5.03
CA GLY A 93 -3.55 -4.59 -6.22
C GLY A 93 -3.36 -6.10 -6.09
N ARG A 94 -3.61 -6.84 -7.18
CA ARG A 94 -3.42 -8.29 -7.22
C ARG A 94 -1.98 -8.69 -6.91
N HIS A 95 -1.04 -7.84 -7.32
CA HIS A 95 0.40 -8.06 -7.23
C HIS A 95 1.06 -7.27 -6.11
N ASP A 96 0.27 -6.76 -5.14
CA ASP A 96 0.80 -5.92 -4.06
C ASP A 96 1.85 -6.67 -3.25
N ALA A 97 3.07 -6.18 -3.36
CA ALA A 97 4.25 -6.75 -2.75
C ALA A 97 4.48 -6.24 -1.32
N GLN A 98 3.91 -5.10 -0.96
CA GLN A 98 4.02 -4.53 0.38
C GLN A 98 2.89 -5.02 1.29
N CYS A 99 1.65 -4.98 0.77
CA CYS A 99 0.44 -5.42 1.46
C CYS A 99 -0.25 -6.50 0.63
N PRO A 100 0.20 -7.76 0.69
CA PRO A 100 -0.32 -8.85 -0.11
C PRO A 100 -1.84 -8.90 -0.13
N PHE A 101 -2.40 -9.11 -1.31
CA PHE A 101 -3.84 -9.04 -1.57
C PHE A 101 -4.69 -9.91 -0.63
N VAL A 102 -4.11 -11.00 -0.09
CA VAL A 102 -4.79 -11.84 0.90
C VAL A 102 -5.26 -11.04 2.12
N PHE A 103 -4.49 -10.05 2.57
CA PHE A 103 -4.88 -9.21 3.71
C PHE A 103 -6.03 -8.25 3.36
N SER A 104 -6.08 -7.74 2.13
CA SER A 104 -7.24 -6.98 1.66
C SER A 104 -8.51 -7.85 1.66
N LYS A 105 -8.38 -9.13 1.32
CA LYS A 105 -9.47 -10.08 1.36
C LYS A 105 -9.93 -10.37 2.80
N GLU A 106 -9.00 -10.57 3.72
CA GLU A 106 -9.29 -10.76 5.16
C GLU A 106 -10.04 -9.54 5.74
N ILE A 107 -9.58 -8.33 5.43
CA ILE A 107 -10.28 -7.10 5.85
C ILE A 107 -11.70 -7.05 5.29
N TYR A 108 -11.86 -7.34 4.00
CA TYR A 108 -13.18 -7.38 3.36
C TYR A 108 -14.12 -8.40 4.02
N GLU A 109 -13.62 -9.60 4.32
CA GLU A 109 -14.40 -10.67 4.94
C GLU A 109 -14.76 -10.35 6.41
N GLY A 110 -13.95 -9.55 7.09
CA GLY A 110 -14.19 -9.12 8.47
C GLY A 110 -15.20 -7.98 8.61
N ILE A 111 -15.45 -7.18 7.58
CA ILE A 111 -16.36 -6.01 7.63
C ILE A 111 -17.69 -6.32 6.97
N ARG A 112 -18.77 -6.25 7.73
CA ARG A 112 -20.12 -6.66 7.24
C ARG A 112 -20.62 -5.88 6.02
N ASN A 113 -20.36 -4.58 5.98
CA ASN A 113 -20.83 -3.67 4.92
C ASN A 113 -19.68 -3.26 3.99
N ALA A 114 -18.76 -4.17 3.70
CA ALA A 114 -17.66 -3.90 2.80
C ALA A 114 -17.98 -4.30 1.35
N LYS A 115 -17.32 -3.62 0.42
CA LYS A 115 -17.20 -4.01 -0.98
C LYS A 115 -15.74 -4.06 -1.38
N LEU A 116 -15.33 -5.17 -2.00
CA LEU A 116 -13.96 -5.38 -2.45
C LEU A 116 -13.79 -4.98 -3.91
N PHE A 117 -12.77 -4.16 -4.18
CA PHE A 117 -12.30 -3.85 -5.52
C PHE A 117 -10.89 -4.39 -5.72
N VAL A 118 -10.74 -5.22 -6.74
CA VAL A 118 -9.46 -5.85 -7.09
C VAL A 118 -8.89 -5.16 -8.31
N PHE A 119 -7.63 -4.75 -8.23
CA PHE A 119 -6.88 -4.14 -9.33
C PHE A 119 -5.91 -5.18 -9.87
N GLU A 120 -6.26 -5.77 -11.02
CA GLU A 120 -5.60 -6.98 -11.53
C GLU A 120 -4.22 -6.71 -12.12
N GLU A 121 -3.98 -5.50 -12.61
CA GLU A 121 -2.71 -5.05 -13.20
C GLU A 121 -2.03 -4.00 -12.30
N SER A 122 -2.19 -4.15 -10.98
CA SER A 122 -1.60 -3.23 -10.00
C SER A 122 -0.85 -3.96 -8.92
N ASN A 123 0.19 -3.29 -8.45
CA ASN A 123 0.92 -3.60 -7.24
C ASN A 123 0.39 -2.71 -6.08
N HIS A 124 1.23 -1.89 -5.48
CA HIS A 124 0.88 -1.10 -4.28
C HIS A 124 0.17 0.23 -4.59
N MET A 125 0.14 0.65 -5.85
CA MET A 125 -0.33 1.98 -6.25
C MET A 125 -1.44 1.94 -7.32
N PRO A 126 -2.59 1.29 -7.08
CA PRO A 126 -3.67 1.18 -8.07
C PRO A 126 -4.14 2.53 -8.63
N TYR A 127 -4.07 3.59 -7.82
CA TYR A 127 -4.43 4.95 -8.23
C TYR A 127 -3.50 5.55 -9.29
N LEU A 128 -2.30 5.00 -9.47
CA LEU A 128 -1.36 5.34 -10.53
C LEU A 128 -1.42 4.34 -11.68
N GLU A 129 -1.56 3.06 -11.38
CA GLU A 129 -1.38 1.94 -12.31
C GLU A 129 -2.65 1.65 -13.10
N GLU A 130 -3.82 1.68 -12.45
CA GLU A 130 -5.14 1.48 -13.09
C GLU A 130 -6.05 2.69 -12.83
N LYS A 131 -5.60 3.90 -13.22
CA LYS A 131 -6.24 5.20 -12.92
C LYS A 131 -7.74 5.24 -13.23
N ASP A 132 -8.13 4.75 -14.40
CA ASP A 132 -9.54 4.79 -14.84
C ASP A 132 -10.42 3.89 -13.98
N LYS A 133 -9.93 2.72 -13.62
CA LYS A 133 -10.64 1.80 -12.76
C LYS A 133 -10.71 2.34 -11.32
N PHE A 134 -9.65 2.98 -10.87
CA PHE A 134 -9.63 3.64 -9.56
C PHE A 134 -10.63 4.80 -9.51
N ALA A 135 -10.69 5.64 -10.54
CA ALA A 135 -11.67 6.71 -10.65
C ALA A 135 -13.11 6.18 -10.61
N LYS A 136 -13.42 5.10 -11.35
CA LYS A 136 -14.73 4.44 -11.31
C LYS A 136 -15.08 3.90 -9.92
N MET A 137 -14.12 3.36 -9.19
CA MET A 137 -14.33 2.92 -7.82
C MET A 137 -14.69 4.10 -6.91
N VAL A 138 -13.98 5.22 -7.03
CA VAL A 138 -14.27 6.44 -6.25
C VAL A 138 -15.66 7.00 -6.60
N GLU A 139 -16.02 7.01 -7.88
CA GLU A 139 -17.34 7.46 -8.33
C GLU A 139 -18.46 6.54 -7.80
N TYR A 140 -18.24 5.23 -7.85
CA TYR A 140 -19.14 4.26 -7.23
C TYR A 140 -19.35 4.57 -5.74
N PHE A 141 -18.29 4.84 -4.99
CA PHE A 141 -18.38 5.17 -3.58
C PHE A 141 -19.21 6.45 -3.36
N ARG A 142 -18.96 7.50 -4.13
CA ARG A 142 -19.70 8.76 -4.06
C ARG A 142 -21.18 8.63 -4.39
N SER A 143 -21.54 7.74 -5.31
CA SER A 143 -22.93 7.50 -5.74
C SER A 143 -23.71 6.56 -4.82
N THR A 144 -23.04 5.93 -3.87
CA THR A 144 -23.68 5.02 -2.93
C THR A 144 -24.55 5.84 -1.94
N PRO A 145 -25.83 5.48 -1.72
CA PRO A 145 -26.77 6.27 -0.90
C PRO A 145 -26.30 6.61 0.51
N TYR A 146 -25.39 5.81 1.05
CA TYR A 146 -24.80 6.03 2.38
C TYR A 146 -23.83 7.21 2.46
N CYS A 147 -23.26 7.67 1.33
CA CYS A 147 -22.40 8.86 1.28
C CYS A 147 -23.22 10.14 1.11
N LEU A 148 -24.48 10.04 0.71
CA LEU A 148 -25.44 11.13 0.60
C LEU A 148 -26.16 11.31 1.95
N GLY A 149 -25.39 11.25 3.06
CA GLY A 149 -25.91 11.51 4.39
C GLY A 149 -26.75 12.76 4.42
N ASN A 150 -27.95 12.64 4.97
CA ASN A 150 -28.94 13.66 5.23
C ASN A 150 -28.37 15.10 5.19
N GLN A 151 -28.57 15.80 4.07
CA GLN A 151 -28.56 17.25 4.04
C GLN A 151 -29.87 17.77 4.61
#